data_ac04a2a2155dbae1dcc4f385e75d7cc0
#
_entry.id   ac04a2a2155dbae1dcc4f385e75d7cc0
#
_cell.length_a   1.000
_cell.length_b   1.000
_cell.length_c   1.000
_cell.angle_alpha   90.00
_cell.angle_beta   90.00
_cell.angle_gamma   90.00
#
_symmetry.space_group_name_H-M   'P 1'
#
loop_
_entity.id
_entity.type
_entity.pdbx_description
1 polymer ?
#
loop_
_entity_poly.entity_id
_entity_poly.type
_entity_poly.pdbx_seq_one_letter_code
_entity_poly.pdbx_strand_id
1 'polypeptide(L)'
;MPTINQLIRKGRKSILKKNKAPALGACPQKRGVCTRVYTTTPKKPNSALRKVARVRLTNAIEVTAYIPGEGHNLQEHSIVLIRGGRVKDLPGVRYHIVRGTLDTTGVQDRKQSRSKYGTKRPKS
;
A
#
# COMPACT_ATOMS: atom_id res chain seq x y z
N MET A 1 -1.52 35.65 -15.31
CA MET A 1 -0.16 36.05 -14.88
C MET A 1 -0.25 37.14 -13.83
N PRO A 2 0.47 37.03 -12.72
CA PRO A 2 0.48 38.08 -11.71
C PRO A 2 1.26 39.28 -12.19
N THR A 3 0.80 40.46 -11.78
CA THR A 3 1.52 41.69 -12.08
C THR A 3 2.72 41.87 -11.13
N ILE A 4 3.63 42.76 -11.50
CA ILE A 4 4.79 43.06 -10.65
C ILE A 4 4.34 43.56 -9.28
N ASN A 5 3.30 44.37 -9.20
CA ASN A 5 2.76 44.88 -7.93
C ASN A 5 2.20 43.75 -7.06
N GLN A 6 1.56 42.75 -7.66
CA GLN A 6 1.08 41.58 -6.92
C GLN A 6 2.22 40.75 -6.34
N LEU A 7 3.31 40.58 -7.09
CA LEU A 7 4.49 39.86 -6.61
C LEU A 7 5.18 40.61 -5.46
N ILE A 8 5.20 41.94 -5.51
CA ILE A 8 5.79 42.77 -4.44
C ILE A 8 4.97 42.63 -3.16
N ARG A 9 3.63 42.62 -3.26
CA ARG A 9 2.75 42.49 -2.11
C ARG A 9 2.78 41.14 -1.43
N LYS A 10 2.67 40.07 -2.23
CA LYS A 10 2.46 38.71 -1.71
C LYS A 10 3.67 37.81 -1.89
N GLY A 11 4.58 38.14 -2.82
CA GLY A 11 5.71 37.30 -3.16
C GLY A 11 5.26 35.96 -3.76
N ARG A 12 6.24 35.11 -3.99
CA ARG A 12 6.01 33.74 -4.48
C ARG A 12 6.23 32.77 -3.33
N LYS A 13 5.30 31.85 -3.17
CA LYS A 13 5.42 30.78 -2.17
C LYS A 13 5.61 29.47 -2.88
N SER A 14 6.60 28.69 -2.44
CA SER A 14 6.81 27.35 -2.95
C SER A 14 5.65 26.46 -2.51
N ILE A 15 5.13 25.67 -3.44
CA ILE A 15 4.10 24.69 -3.12
C ILE A 15 4.79 23.49 -2.49
N LEU A 16 4.37 23.14 -1.27
CA LEU A 16 4.88 21.96 -0.59
C LEU A 16 4.32 20.71 -1.25
N LYS A 17 5.22 19.81 -1.62
CA LYS A 17 4.83 18.54 -2.22
C LYS A 17 4.32 17.62 -1.13
N LYS A 18 3.05 17.21 -1.24
CA LYS A 18 2.46 16.28 -0.28
C LYS A 18 2.99 14.87 -0.49
N ASN A 19 3.28 14.21 0.61
CA ASN A 19 3.64 12.80 0.59
C ASN A 19 2.37 11.98 0.36
N LYS A 20 2.40 11.06 -0.60
CA LYS A 20 1.26 10.19 -0.92
C LYS A 20 1.14 9.02 0.05
N ALA A 21 2.14 8.78 0.87
CA ALA A 21 2.14 7.69 1.85
C ALA A 21 2.52 8.22 3.25
N PRO A 22 1.67 9.08 3.85
CA PRO A 22 2.02 9.72 5.14
C PRO A 22 2.20 8.71 6.28
N ALA A 23 1.51 7.59 6.25
CA ALA A 23 1.60 6.60 7.32
C ALA A 23 2.96 5.90 7.38
N LEU A 24 3.75 5.95 6.32
CA LEU A 24 5.09 5.34 6.32
C LEU A 24 6.14 6.18 7.05
N GLY A 25 5.86 7.46 7.31
CA GLY A 25 6.77 8.33 8.05
C GLY A 25 8.14 8.45 7.41
N ALA A 26 8.21 8.69 6.09
CA ALA A 26 9.44 8.82 5.30
C ALA A 26 10.29 7.53 5.24
N CYS A 27 9.69 6.37 5.51
CA CYS A 27 10.33 5.07 5.39
C CYS A 27 9.88 4.38 4.10
N PRO A 28 10.73 3.54 3.46
CA PRO A 28 10.28 2.80 2.28
C PRO A 28 9.22 1.73 2.61
N GLN A 29 9.32 1.10 3.79
CA GLN A 29 8.34 0.15 4.29
C GLN A 29 8.13 0.33 5.79
N LYS A 30 7.04 -0.20 6.30
CA LYS A 30 6.71 -0.15 7.72
C LYS A 30 6.08 -1.47 8.14
N ARG A 31 6.47 -1.99 9.29
CA ARG A 31 5.88 -3.20 9.84
C ARG A 31 4.56 -2.88 10.53
N GLY A 32 3.63 -3.81 10.47
CA GLY A 32 2.36 -3.66 11.17
C GLY A 32 1.73 -5.00 11.47
N VAL A 33 0.62 -4.94 12.21
CA VAL A 33 -0.17 -6.11 12.59
C VAL A 33 -1.55 -6.00 11.97
N CYS A 34 -2.02 -7.05 11.31
CA CYS A 34 -3.36 -7.08 10.73
C CYS A 34 -4.41 -7.05 11.84
N THR A 35 -5.28 -6.05 11.81
CA THR A 35 -6.41 -5.99 12.74
C THR A 35 -7.66 -6.61 12.12
N ARG A 36 -7.73 -6.64 10.79
CA ARG A 36 -8.86 -7.24 10.07
C ARG A 36 -8.41 -7.56 8.65
N VAL A 37 -8.82 -8.72 8.16
CA VAL A 37 -8.59 -9.12 6.76
C VAL A 37 -9.95 -9.37 6.12
N TYR A 38 -10.20 -8.73 4.97
CA TYR A 38 -11.51 -8.80 4.32
C TYR A 38 -11.37 -8.56 2.83
N THR A 39 -12.48 -8.67 2.11
CA THR A 39 -12.54 -8.35 0.68
C THR A 39 -13.38 -7.10 0.47
N THR A 40 -13.10 -6.38 -0.61
CA THR A 40 -13.85 -5.18 -0.96
C THR A 40 -14.04 -5.13 -2.47
N THR A 41 -15.12 -4.48 -2.90
CA THR A 41 -15.38 -4.28 -4.33
C THR A 41 -14.65 -3.04 -4.82
N PRO A 42 -14.14 -3.04 -6.08
CA PRO A 42 -13.51 -1.86 -6.65
C PRO A 42 -14.52 -0.81 -7.09
N LYS A 43 -14.02 0.35 -7.49
CA LYS A 43 -14.86 1.40 -8.08
C LYS A 43 -15.47 0.93 -9.39
N LYS A 44 -16.65 1.45 -9.73
CA LYS A 44 -17.21 1.28 -11.07
C LYS A 44 -16.26 1.85 -12.13
N PRO A 45 -16.11 1.23 -13.31
CA PRO A 45 -16.93 0.13 -13.84
C PRO A 45 -16.40 -1.27 -13.50
N ASN A 46 -15.39 -1.39 -12.64
CA ASN A 46 -14.78 -2.68 -12.32
C ASN A 46 -15.62 -3.45 -11.29
N SER A 47 -15.54 -4.77 -11.36
CA SER A 47 -16.21 -5.64 -10.42
C SER A 47 -15.32 -6.83 -10.10
N ALA A 48 -15.09 -7.09 -8.83
CA ALA A 48 -14.27 -8.19 -8.33
C ALA A 48 -14.32 -8.23 -6.81
N LEU A 49 -13.70 -9.23 -6.21
CA LEU A 49 -13.46 -9.26 -4.78
C LEU A 49 -11.97 -9.02 -4.54
N ARG A 50 -11.62 -7.79 -4.19
CA ARG A 50 -10.23 -7.40 -3.92
C ARG A 50 -9.91 -7.70 -2.46
N LYS A 51 -8.78 -8.37 -2.23
CA LYS A 51 -8.34 -8.75 -0.88
C LYS A 51 -7.57 -7.59 -0.26
N VAL A 52 -8.01 -7.14 0.89
CA VAL A 52 -7.39 -6.05 1.64
C VAL A 52 -7.28 -6.41 3.11
N ALA A 53 -6.42 -5.71 3.81
CA ALA A 53 -6.24 -5.89 5.24
C ALA A 53 -6.16 -4.53 5.92
N ARG A 54 -6.81 -4.42 7.07
CA ARG A 54 -6.64 -3.27 7.95
C ARG A 54 -5.43 -3.55 8.83
N VAL A 55 -4.41 -2.71 8.77
CA VAL A 55 -3.13 -2.94 9.43
C VAL A 55 -2.80 -1.79 10.37
N ARG A 56 -2.47 -2.11 11.61
CA ARG A 56 -1.96 -1.14 12.56
C ARG A 56 -0.44 -1.14 12.50
N LEU A 57 0.15 -0.04 12.09
CA LEU A 57 1.59 0.09 11.92
C LEU A 57 2.29 0.33 13.25
N THR A 58 3.62 0.16 13.25
CA THR A 58 4.44 0.36 14.46
C THR A 58 4.40 1.80 14.98
N ASN A 59 4.04 2.76 14.12
CA ASN A 59 3.86 4.16 14.53
C ASN A 59 2.44 4.47 15.02
N ALA A 60 1.66 3.44 15.35
CA ALA A 60 0.29 3.51 15.86
C ALA A 60 -0.74 4.05 14.87
N ILE A 61 -0.39 4.18 13.58
CA ILE A 61 -1.32 4.57 12.52
C ILE A 61 -1.95 3.32 11.91
N GLU A 62 -3.27 3.34 11.76
CA GLU A 62 -4.00 2.23 11.15
C GLU A 62 -4.34 2.56 9.70
N VAL A 63 -4.02 1.65 8.78
CA VAL A 63 -4.21 1.86 7.34
C VAL A 63 -4.84 0.63 6.70
N THR A 64 -5.47 0.84 5.54
CA THR A 64 -5.97 -0.25 4.71
C THR A 64 -4.94 -0.52 3.61
N ALA A 65 -4.48 -1.75 3.51
CA ALA A 65 -3.45 -2.14 2.55
C ALA A 65 -3.97 -3.26 1.65
N TYR A 66 -3.56 -3.23 0.39
CA TYR A 66 -3.93 -4.24 -0.58
C TYR A 66 -3.02 -5.46 -0.47
N ILE A 67 -3.61 -6.64 -0.56
CA ILE A 67 -2.86 -7.91 -0.57
C ILE A 67 -2.69 -8.34 -2.03
N PRO A 68 -1.49 -8.18 -2.61
CA PRO A 68 -1.29 -8.51 -4.03
C PRO A 68 -1.18 -10.01 -4.28
N GLY A 69 -1.48 -10.41 -5.51
CA GLY A 69 -1.37 -11.79 -5.96
C GLY A 69 -2.62 -12.61 -5.71
N GLU A 70 -2.58 -13.87 -6.11
CA GLU A 70 -3.69 -14.81 -5.93
C GLU A 70 -3.53 -15.58 -4.63
N GLY A 71 -4.52 -15.47 -3.76
CA GLY A 71 -4.52 -16.17 -2.48
C GLY A 71 -3.54 -15.60 -1.47
N HIS A 72 -3.78 -15.85 -0.21
CA HIS A 72 -2.90 -15.44 0.89
C HIS A 72 -3.20 -16.29 2.12
N ASN A 73 -2.29 -16.21 3.10
CA ASN A 73 -2.46 -16.90 4.37
C ASN A 73 -2.68 -15.94 5.54
N LEU A 74 -3.01 -14.69 5.24
CA LEU A 74 -3.15 -13.66 6.26
C LEU A 74 -4.45 -13.82 7.03
N GLN A 75 -4.39 -13.54 8.32
CA GLN A 75 -5.51 -13.57 9.23
C GLN A 75 -5.32 -12.47 10.28
N GLU A 76 -6.30 -12.28 11.13
CA GLU A 76 -6.19 -11.33 12.23
C GLU A 76 -4.95 -11.64 13.07
N HIS A 77 -4.24 -10.58 13.47
CA HIS A 77 -2.97 -10.62 14.23
C HIS A 77 -1.75 -11.09 13.44
N SER A 78 -1.85 -11.28 12.13
CA SER A 78 -0.66 -11.55 11.31
C SER A 78 0.23 -10.32 11.23
N ILE A 79 1.55 -10.53 11.32
CA ILE A 79 2.54 -9.46 11.19
C ILE A 79 2.91 -9.32 9.72
N VAL A 80 2.82 -8.10 9.18
CA VAL A 80 3.04 -7.82 7.76
C VAL A 80 3.96 -6.63 7.57
N LEU A 81 4.54 -6.53 6.38
CA LEU A 81 5.34 -5.39 5.97
C LEU A 81 4.55 -4.61 4.92
N ILE A 82 4.42 -3.31 5.13
CA ILE A 82 3.64 -2.42 4.26
C ILE A 82 4.58 -1.52 3.48
N ARG A 83 4.30 -1.36 2.19
CA ARG A 83 4.98 -0.38 1.34
C ARG A 83 3.97 0.59 0.74
N GLY A 84 4.45 1.72 0.25
CA GLY A 84 3.61 2.67 -0.45
C GLY A 84 3.16 2.13 -1.80
N GLY A 85 2.12 2.72 -2.34
CA GLY A 85 1.55 2.35 -3.63
C GLY A 85 0.03 2.31 -3.55
N ARG A 86 -0.60 3.20 -4.30
CA ARG A 86 -2.05 3.29 -4.31
C ARG A 86 -2.67 2.27 -5.23
N VAL A 87 -3.82 1.74 -4.84
CA VAL A 87 -4.65 0.91 -5.71
C VAL A 87 -5.74 1.81 -6.29
N LYS A 88 -5.67 2.06 -7.59
CA LYS A 88 -6.59 2.98 -8.27
C LYS A 88 -8.04 2.51 -8.20
N ASP A 89 -8.27 1.20 -8.25
CA ASP A 89 -9.61 0.60 -8.21
C ASP A 89 -10.27 0.69 -6.83
N LEU A 90 -9.49 0.88 -5.78
CA LEU A 90 -10.00 0.83 -4.42
C LEU A 90 -9.86 2.20 -3.75
N PRO A 91 -10.96 2.80 -3.29
CA PRO A 91 -10.88 4.10 -2.63
C PRO A 91 -10.22 3.99 -1.26
N GLY A 92 -9.32 4.91 -0.96
CA GLY A 92 -8.65 4.97 0.34
C GLY A 92 -7.54 3.95 0.57
N VAL A 93 -7.23 3.10 -0.41
CA VAL A 93 -6.14 2.12 -0.32
C VAL A 93 -4.88 2.72 -0.93
N ARG A 94 -3.94 3.13 -0.08
CA ARG A 94 -2.69 3.81 -0.49
C ARG A 94 -1.45 2.96 -0.29
N TYR A 95 -1.61 1.74 0.18
CA TYR A 95 -0.50 0.89 0.59
C TYR A 95 -0.69 -0.52 0.08
N HIS A 96 0.43 -1.25 -0.03
CA HIS A 96 0.44 -2.66 -0.40
C HIS A 96 1.16 -3.46 0.67
N ILE A 97 0.71 -4.69 0.90
CA ILE A 97 1.43 -5.65 1.74
C ILE A 97 2.52 -6.30 0.88
N VAL A 98 3.75 -6.37 1.41
CA VAL A 98 4.87 -7.01 0.71
C VAL A 98 4.78 -8.52 0.92
N ARG A 99 4.63 -9.27 -0.19
CA ARG A 99 4.52 -10.74 -0.13
C ARG A 99 5.90 -11.37 0.11
N GLY A 100 5.90 -12.47 0.84
CA GLY A 100 7.11 -13.23 1.10
C GLY A 100 7.95 -12.72 2.27
N THR A 101 7.41 -11.81 3.08
CA THR A 101 8.08 -11.26 4.26
C THR A 101 7.24 -11.48 5.51
N LEU A 102 7.89 -11.59 6.65
CA LEU A 102 7.22 -11.74 7.95
C LEU A 102 6.21 -12.91 7.90
N ASP A 103 4.95 -12.67 8.29
CA ASP A 103 3.92 -13.71 8.29
C ASP A 103 3.23 -13.91 6.94
N THR A 104 3.58 -13.11 5.94
CA THR A 104 2.99 -13.22 4.60
C THR A 104 3.81 -14.18 3.73
N THR A 105 3.19 -15.26 3.29
CA THR A 105 3.85 -16.15 2.33
C THR A 105 3.85 -15.55 0.94
N GLY A 106 4.79 -15.96 0.09
CA GLY A 106 4.79 -15.57 -1.31
C GLY A 106 3.63 -16.21 -2.08
N VAL A 107 3.38 -15.72 -3.27
CA VAL A 107 2.35 -16.30 -4.15
C VAL A 107 2.83 -17.67 -4.63
N GLN A 108 2.02 -18.68 -4.44
CA GLN A 108 2.38 -20.05 -4.81
C GLN A 108 2.25 -20.26 -6.33
N ASP A 109 3.11 -21.11 -6.87
CA ASP A 109 3.10 -21.54 -8.28
C ASP A 109 3.28 -20.38 -9.27
N ARG A 110 3.79 -19.25 -8.81
CA ARG A 110 4.05 -18.11 -9.69
C ARG A 110 5.43 -18.25 -10.32
N LYS A 111 5.49 -18.09 -11.65
CA LYS A 111 6.73 -18.24 -12.41
C LYS A 111 7.27 -16.93 -12.97
N GLN A 112 6.41 -15.93 -13.18
CA GLN A 112 6.77 -14.62 -13.72
C GLN A 112 6.71 -13.56 -12.63
N SER A 113 7.63 -12.60 -12.68
CA SER A 113 7.70 -11.48 -11.73
C SER A 113 7.69 -11.95 -10.27
N ARG A 114 8.45 -13.00 -9.98
CA ARG A 114 8.48 -13.62 -8.65
C ARG A 114 8.90 -12.67 -7.54
N SER A 115 9.82 -11.77 -7.83
CA SER A 115 10.32 -10.83 -6.84
C SER A 115 9.24 -9.86 -6.34
N LYS A 116 8.27 -9.53 -7.19
CA LYS A 116 7.17 -8.66 -6.80
C LYS A 116 6.18 -9.33 -5.86
N TYR A 117 6.12 -10.66 -5.89
CA TYR A 117 5.13 -11.44 -5.12
C TYR A 117 5.79 -12.42 -4.14
N GLY A 118 7.07 -12.25 -3.89
CA GLY A 118 7.77 -13.02 -2.87
C GLY A 118 7.90 -14.50 -3.15
N THR A 119 7.91 -14.89 -4.42
CA THR A 119 7.98 -16.31 -4.81
C THR A 119 9.43 -16.73 -5.01
N LYS A 120 9.79 -17.86 -4.43
CA LYS A 120 11.13 -18.45 -4.59
C LYS A 120 11.29 -19.03 -6.00
N ARG A 121 12.56 -19.11 -6.44
CA ARG A 121 12.88 -19.72 -7.71
C ARG A 121 12.38 -21.17 -7.72
N PRO A 122 11.57 -21.57 -8.74
CA PRO A 122 11.11 -22.96 -8.80
C PRO A 122 12.28 -23.89 -9.04
N LYS A 123 12.27 -25.00 -8.34
CA LYS A 123 13.26 -26.05 -8.56
C LYS A 123 12.87 -26.79 -9.84
N SER A 124 13.80 -26.83 -10.78
CA SER A 124 13.60 -27.55 -12.04
C SER A 124 13.84 -29.04 -11.85
#